data_97e087db6d72f84e2f832a63983065af
#
_entry.id   97e087db6d72f84e2f832a63983065af
#
_cell.length_a   1.000
_cell.length_b   1.000
_cell.length_c   1.000
_cell.angle_alpha   90.00
_cell.angle_beta   90.00
_cell.angle_gamma   90.00
#
_symmetry.space_group_name_H-M   'P 1'
#
loop_
_entity.id
_entity.type
_entity.pdbx_description
1 polymer ?
#
loop_
_entity_poly.entity_id
_entity_poly.type
_entity_poly.pdbx_seq_one_letter_code
_entity_poly.pdbx_strand_id
1 'polypeptide(L)'
;MTPQTILILLCAAEAVLLLIRLSIGGSGRRLRSPDVGSSMTIGGREVQEDFVGTLATQTGLVAVLADGMGKAYGARIASRTAVETFLDLFRDYNAFDNPQYYFRKSFHAANRAILRELGDEGYGAASVGVAMIRENWLFYAVVGNVKLCVFRNGDLVPVSAGHTLDVL
;
A
#
# COMPACT_ATOMS: atom_id res chain seq x y z
N MET A 1 15.95 11.87 58.28
CA MET A 1 14.92 12.36 57.33
C MET A 1 13.58 12.11 57.96
N THR A 2 12.71 13.12 57.99
CA THR A 2 11.36 12.96 58.51
C THR A 2 10.47 12.23 57.49
N PRO A 3 9.43 11.50 57.89
CA PRO A 3 8.51 10.84 56.97
C PRO A 3 7.93 11.81 55.93
N GLN A 4 7.76 13.07 56.27
CA GLN A 4 7.27 14.12 55.41
C GLN A 4 8.26 14.45 54.26
N THR A 5 9.57 14.47 54.54
CA THR A 5 10.58 14.70 53.51
C THR A 5 10.68 13.56 52.49
N ILE A 6 10.48 12.33 52.93
CA ILE A 6 10.44 11.15 52.05
C ILE A 6 9.23 11.21 51.12
N LEU A 7 8.06 11.57 51.65
CA LEU A 7 6.83 11.70 50.84
C LEU A 7 6.96 12.78 49.74
N ILE A 8 7.54 13.94 50.09
CA ILE A 8 7.76 15.03 49.12
C ILE A 8 8.71 14.59 48.03
N LEU A 9 9.79 13.86 48.35
CA LEU A 9 10.75 13.35 47.36
C LEU A 9 10.11 12.31 46.42
N LEU A 10 9.24 11.43 46.92
CA LEU A 10 8.51 10.46 46.11
C LEU A 10 7.54 11.15 45.14
N CYS A 11 6.76 12.11 45.64
CA CYS A 11 5.85 12.88 44.75
C CYS A 11 6.61 13.67 43.67
N ALA A 12 7.77 14.25 44.03
CA ALA A 12 8.61 14.93 43.02
C ALA A 12 9.18 13.98 41.97
N ALA A 13 9.60 12.77 42.38
CA ALA A 13 10.10 11.76 41.45
C ALA A 13 8.98 11.25 40.50
N GLU A 14 7.77 11.03 41.01
CA GLU A 14 6.63 10.67 40.15
C GLU A 14 6.23 11.79 39.18
N ALA A 15 6.25 13.05 39.60
CA ALA A 15 5.98 14.19 38.75
C ALA A 15 7.02 14.30 37.60
N VAL A 16 8.30 14.10 37.93
CA VAL A 16 9.39 14.07 36.92
C VAL A 16 9.22 12.91 35.95
N LEU A 17 8.89 11.71 36.40
CA LEU A 17 8.61 10.55 35.56
C LEU A 17 7.41 10.77 34.65
N LEU A 18 6.37 11.44 35.15
CA LEU A 18 5.17 11.79 34.36
C LEU A 18 5.51 12.81 33.27
N LEU A 19 6.31 13.83 33.59
CA LEU A 19 6.80 14.82 32.62
C LEU A 19 7.69 14.17 31.55
N ILE A 20 8.56 13.24 31.92
CA ILE A 20 9.38 12.47 30.98
C ILE A 20 8.48 11.61 30.08
N ARG A 21 7.49 10.92 30.63
CA ARG A 21 6.50 10.15 29.83
C ARG A 21 5.72 11.03 28.86
N LEU A 22 5.28 12.19 29.27
CA LEU A 22 4.57 13.15 28.41
C LEU A 22 5.48 13.71 27.31
N SER A 23 6.76 13.97 27.62
CA SER A 23 7.75 14.44 26.64
C SER A 23 8.13 13.36 25.64
N ILE A 24 8.24 12.09 26.04
CA ILE A 24 8.55 10.95 25.17
C ILE A 24 7.30 10.51 24.39
N GLY A 25 6.11 10.55 25.03
CA GLY A 25 4.84 10.19 24.39
C GLY A 25 4.32 11.25 23.40
N GLY A 26 4.79 12.51 23.52
CA GLY A 26 4.39 13.62 22.65
C GLY A 26 5.13 13.72 21.31
N SER A 27 6.23 12.98 21.14
CA SER A 27 6.91 12.81 19.86
C SER A 27 6.28 11.68 19.04
N GLY A 28 4.98 11.69 18.87
CA GLY A 28 4.34 11.04 17.72
C GLY A 28 4.97 11.68 16.49
N ARG A 29 6.05 11.08 15.99
CA ARG A 29 6.62 11.40 14.69
C ARG A 29 5.45 11.30 13.72
N ARG A 30 4.82 12.43 13.37
CA ARG A 30 3.88 12.44 12.25
C ARG A 30 4.68 11.86 11.11
N LEU A 31 4.34 10.63 10.73
CA LEU A 31 4.89 10.04 9.51
C LEU A 31 4.64 11.08 8.43
N ARG A 32 5.71 11.71 7.96
CA ARG A 32 5.62 12.62 6.83
C ARG A 32 5.04 11.76 5.73
N SER A 33 3.82 12.07 5.29
CA SER A 33 3.21 11.35 4.19
C SER A 33 4.22 11.38 3.04
N PRO A 34 4.65 10.24 2.50
CA PRO A 34 5.58 10.23 1.38
C PRO A 34 4.94 11.01 0.23
N ASP A 35 5.73 11.82 -0.46
CA ASP A 35 5.28 12.51 -1.65
C ASP A 35 5.00 11.45 -2.72
N VAL A 36 3.80 11.49 -3.28
CA VAL A 36 3.35 10.53 -4.31
C VAL A 36 3.07 11.29 -5.59
N GLY A 37 3.66 10.85 -6.68
CA GLY A 37 3.34 11.29 -8.02
C GLY A 37 2.84 10.12 -8.86
N SER A 38 1.85 10.35 -9.70
CA SER A 38 1.38 9.39 -10.68
C SER A 38 1.26 10.04 -12.06
N SER A 39 1.56 9.27 -13.09
CA SER A 39 1.38 9.70 -14.47
C SER A 39 0.89 8.51 -15.28
N MET A 40 -0.07 8.75 -16.14
CA MET A 40 -0.61 7.78 -17.08
C MET A 40 -0.73 8.41 -18.45
N THR A 41 -0.55 7.60 -19.49
CA THR A 41 -0.77 8.03 -20.87
C THR A 41 -1.58 6.98 -21.61
N ILE A 42 -2.55 7.43 -22.38
CA ILE A 42 -3.38 6.54 -23.20
C ILE A 42 -2.65 6.05 -24.44
N GLY A 43 -1.54 6.74 -24.81
CA GLY A 43 -0.81 6.41 -26.04
C GLY A 43 -1.67 6.57 -27.29
N GLY A 44 -1.61 5.57 -28.16
CA GLY A 44 -2.43 5.53 -29.40
C GLY A 44 -3.76 4.77 -29.25
N ARG A 45 -4.19 4.44 -28.03
CA ARG A 45 -5.44 3.70 -27.77
C ARG A 45 -6.63 4.63 -27.59
N GLU A 46 -7.84 4.13 -27.83
CA GLU A 46 -9.09 4.88 -27.62
C GLU A 46 -9.53 4.89 -26.15
N VAL A 47 -9.13 3.87 -25.38
CA VAL A 47 -9.56 3.68 -23.98
C VAL A 47 -8.32 3.47 -23.12
N GLN A 48 -8.26 4.15 -21.97
CA GLN A 48 -7.25 3.89 -20.95
C GLN A 48 -7.58 2.58 -20.25
N GLU A 49 -6.67 1.62 -20.38
CA GLU A 49 -6.80 0.27 -19.83
C GLU A 49 -6.02 0.12 -18.51
N ASP A 50 -5.04 0.98 -18.27
CA ASP A 50 -4.29 1.01 -17.03
C ASP A 50 -5.01 1.82 -15.95
N PHE A 51 -4.80 1.45 -14.71
CA PHE A 51 -5.31 2.19 -13.57
C PHE A 51 -4.29 2.27 -12.44
N VAL A 52 -4.24 3.39 -11.74
CA VAL A 52 -3.37 3.60 -10.59
C VAL A 52 -4.16 4.23 -9.46
N GLY A 53 -3.87 3.80 -8.24
CA GLY A 53 -4.46 4.39 -7.05
C GLY A 53 -3.50 4.37 -5.87
N THR A 54 -3.65 5.36 -5.01
CA THR A 54 -2.85 5.48 -3.78
C THR A 54 -3.74 5.85 -2.61
N LEU A 55 -3.41 5.35 -1.44
CA LEU A 55 -4.10 5.69 -0.21
C LEU A 55 -3.08 5.81 0.93
N ALA A 56 -3.06 6.98 1.55
CA ALA A 56 -2.28 7.22 2.75
C ALA A 56 -3.18 7.17 4.00
N THR A 57 -2.71 6.49 5.03
CA THR A 57 -3.34 6.40 6.34
C THR A 57 -2.35 6.83 7.42
N GLN A 58 -2.77 6.83 8.67
CA GLN A 58 -1.86 7.07 9.81
C GLN A 58 -0.80 5.96 9.96
N THR A 59 -1.09 4.77 9.44
CA THR A 59 -0.20 3.60 9.56
C THR A 59 0.78 3.47 8.41
N GLY A 60 0.55 4.16 7.29
CA GLY A 60 1.43 4.13 6.12
C GLY A 60 0.70 4.42 4.80
N LEU A 61 1.36 4.12 3.70
CA LEU A 61 0.88 4.35 2.34
C LEU A 61 0.74 3.01 1.60
N VAL A 62 -0.29 2.89 0.78
CA VAL A 62 -0.37 1.90 -0.28
C VAL A 62 -0.42 2.58 -1.64
N ALA A 63 0.28 2.01 -2.60
CA ALA A 63 0.19 2.36 -4.02
C ALA A 63 -0.10 1.09 -4.81
N VAL A 64 -1.06 1.16 -5.72
CA VAL A 64 -1.47 0.04 -6.56
C VAL A 64 -1.49 0.51 -8.01
N LEU A 65 -0.90 -0.28 -8.89
CA LEU A 65 -0.95 -0.10 -10.33
C LEU A 65 -1.48 -1.37 -10.97
N ALA A 66 -2.40 -1.23 -11.89
CA ALA A 66 -2.94 -2.34 -12.66
C ALA A 66 -2.89 -2.02 -14.16
N ASP A 67 -2.33 -2.95 -14.93
CA ASP A 67 -2.29 -2.93 -16.40
C ASP A 67 -3.37 -3.90 -16.91
N GLY A 68 -4.39 -3.33 -17.55
CA GLY A 68 -5.55 -4.07 -18.04
C GLY A 68 -5.27 -4.77 -19.36
N MET A 69 -5.68 -6.03 -19.44
CA MET A 69 -5.55 -6.88 -20.62
C MET A 69 -6.91 -7.41 -21.09
N GLY A 70 -7.13 -7.46 -22.40
CA GLY A 70 -8.36 -7.98 -23.00
C GLY A 70 -8.97 -7.04 -24.01
N LYS A 71 -10.30 -7.13 -24.20
CA LYS A 71 -11.03 -6.14 -25.02
C LYS A 71 -11.18 -4.86 -24.22
N ALA A 72 -11.09 -3.68 -24.85
CA ALA A 72 -10.96 -2.36 -24.26
C ALA A 72 -11.78 -2.12 -22.95
N TYR A 73 -13.05 -2.40 -22.97
CA TYR A 73 -13.91 -2.25 -21.78
C TYR A 73 -13.59 -3.27 -20.69
N GLY A 74 -13.33 -4.54 -21.05
CA GLY A 74 -12.99 -5.58 -20.09
C GLY A 74 -11.63 -5.33 -19.42
N ALA A 75 -10.64 -4.88 -20.17
CA ALA A 75 -9.34 -4.48 -19.67
C ALA A 75 -9.44 -3.35 -18.64
N ARG A 76 -10.20 -2.29 -19.00
CA ARG A 76 -10.46 -1.15 -18.11
C ARG A 76 -11.22 -1.53 -16.84
N ILE A 77 -12.25 -2.38 -16.96
CA ILE A 77 -12.99 -2.89 -15.79
C ILE A 77 -12.03 -3.65 -14.88
N ALA A 78 -11.24 -4.56 -15.44
CA ALA A 78 -10.33 -5.40 -14.65
C ALA A 78 -9.29 -4.58 -13.88
N SER A 79 -8.61 -3.64 -14.54
CA SER A 79 -7.60 -2.80 -13.90
C SER A 79 -8.19 -1.89 -12.82
N ARG A 80 -9.31 -1.24 -13.10
CA ARG A 80 -9.99 -0.36 -12.15
C ARG A 80 -10.49 -1.13 -10.93
N THR A 81 -11.22 -2.21 -11.15
CA THR A 81 -11.77 -3.05 -10.07
C THR A 81 -10.67 -3.63 -9.19
N ALA A 82 -9.54 -4.03 -9.80
CA ALA A 82 -8.38 -4.47 -9.03
C ALA A 82 -7.89 -3.38 -8.08
N VAL A 83 -7.58 -2.20 -8.58
CA VAL A 83 -7.06 -1.09 -7.77
C VAL A 83 -8.03 -0.70 -6.66
N GLU A 84 -9.31 -0.49 -6.99
CA GLU A 84 -10.34 -0.12 -6.01
C GLU A 84 -10.45 -1.16 -4.90
N THR A 85 -10.44 -2.46 -5.23
CA THR A 85 -10.49 -3.55 -4.24
C THR A 85 -9.31 -3.52 -3.26
N PHE A 86 -8.09 -3.29 -3.78
CA PHE A 86 -6.90 -3.19 -2.92
C PHE A 86 -6.97 -2.00 -1.97
N LEU A 87 -7.41 -0.83 -2.47
CA LEU A 87 -7.52 0.38 -1.66
C LEU A 87 -8.60 0.26 -0.58
N ASP A 88 -9.74 -0.33 -0.90
CA ASP A 88 -10.83 -0.55 0.06
C ASP A 88 -10.39 -1.51 1.18
N LEU A 89 -9.76 -2.62 0.83
CA LEU A 89 -9.22 -3.54 1.84
C LEU A 89 -8.10 -2.92 2.68
N PHE A 90 -7.31 -2.01 2.12
CA PHE A 90 -6.29 -1.29 2.89
C PHE A 90 -6.91 -0.31 3.89
N ARG A 91 -8.03 0.32 3.54
CA ARG A 91 -8.77 1.23 4.42
C ARG A 91 -9.37 0.51 5.62
N ASP A 92 -9.91 -0.69 5.39
CA ASP A 92 -10.69 -1.43 6.37
C ASP A 92 -9.84 -2.42 7.21
N TYR A 93 -8.59 -2.64 6.81
CA TYR A 93 -7.74 -3.67 7.41
C TYR A 93 -6.36 -3.14 7.75
N ASN A 94 -5.84 -3.48 8.93
CA ASN A 94 -4.45 -3.14 9.26
C ASN A 94 -3.46 -4.02 8.49
N ALA A 95 -3.21 -3.64 7.24
CA ALA A 95 -2.40 -4.40 6.28
C ALA A 95 -0.94 -4.62 6.76
N PHE A 96 -0.43 -3.73 7.61
CA PHE A 96 0.94 -3.82 8.11
C PHE A 96 1.14 -4.84 9.23
N ASP A 97 0.08 -5.33 9.87
CA ASP A 97 0.20 -6.38 10.89
C ASP A 97 0.52 -7.75 10.24
N ASN A 98 -0.02 -7.98 9.05
CA ASN A 98 0.26 -9.19 8.26
C ASN A 98 0.21 -8.87 6.76
N PRO A 99 1.29 -8.31 6.19
CA PRO A 99 1.33 -7.91 4.78
C PRO A 99 1.06 -9.07 3.81
N GLN A 100 1.58 -10.25 4.10
CA GLN A 100 1.37 -11.42 3.27
C GLN A 100 -0.11 -11.84 3.20
N TYR A 101 -0.80 -11.82 4.33
CA TYR A 101 -2.24 -12.10 4.38
C TYR A 101 -3.04 -11.03 3.63
N TYR A 102 -2.70 -9.74 3.83
CA TYR A 102 -3.33 -8.64 3.11
C TYR A 102 -3.19 -8.83 1.59
N PHE A 103 -2.00 -9.05 1.08
CA PHE A 103 -1.79 -9.26 -0.36
C PHE A 103 -2.61 -10.43 -0.90
N ARG A 104 -2.51 -11.59 -0.25
CA ARG A 104 -3.27 -12.78 -0.67
C ARG A 104 -4.78 -12.53 -0.67
N LYS A 105 -5.31 -11.93 0.39
CA LYS A 105 -6.73 -11.58 0.50
C LYS A 105 -7.15 -10.61 -0.60
N SER A 106 -6.35 -9.59 -0.86
CA SER A 106 -6.64 -8.57 -1.86
C SER A 106 -6.63 -9.13 -3.29
N PHE A 107 -5.64 -9.94 -3.65
CA PHE A 107 -5.62 -10.60 -4.96
C PHE A 107 -6.84 -11.52 -5.17
N HIS A 108 -7.20 -12.32 -4.17
CA HIS A 108 -8.39 -13.17 -4.26
C HIS A 108 -9.68 -12.37 -4.34
N ALA A 109 -9.79 -11.29 -3.59
CA ALA A 109 -10.97 -10.42 -3.63
C ALA A 109 -11.08 -9.70 -4.97
N ALA A 110 -9.96 -9.14 -5.47
CA ALA A 110 -9.91 -8.48 -6.77
C ALA A 110 -10.30 -9.42 -7.91
N ASN A 111 -9.74 -10.64 -7.93
CA ASN A 111 -10.10 -11.63 -8.95
C ASN A 111 -11.61 -11.94 -8.94
N ARG A 112 -12.19 -12.17 -7.77
CA ARG A 112 -13.65 -12.41 -7.66
C ARG A 112 -14.47 -11.18 -8.06
N ALA A 113 -14.02 -9.97 -7.74
CA ALA A 113 -14.72 -8.75 -8.12
C ALA A 113 -14.68 -8.54 -9.64
N ILE A 114 -13.52 -8.73 -10.25
CA ILE A 114 -13.33 -8.65 -11.71
C ILE A 114 -14.27 -9.64 -12.43
N LEU A 115 -14.28 -10.90 -12.00
CA LEU A 115 -15.14 -11.92 -12.61
C LEU A 115 -16.63 -11.57 -12.50
N ARG A 116 -17.06 -10.99 -11.38
CA ARG A 116 -18.44 -10.53 -11.20
C ARG A 116 -18.80 -9.35 -12.10
N GLU A 117 -17.89 -8.37 -12.22
CA GLU A 117 -18.11 -7.18 -13.03
C GLU A 117 -18.12 -7.49 -14.53
N LEU A 118 -17.29 -8.44 -14.96
CA LEU A 118 -17.24 -8.87 -16.36
C LEU A 118 -18.42 -9.73 -16.76
N GLY A 119 -19.01 -10.50 -15.82
CA GLY A 119 -20.06 -11.48 -16.12
C GLY A 119 -19.61 -12.60 -17.06
N ASP A 120 -20.56 -13.35 -17.57
CA ASP A 120 -20.29 -14.58 -18.36
C ASP A 120 -19.72 -14.29 -19.77
N GLU A 121 -20.00 -13.13 -20.33
CA GLU A 121 -19.56 -12.73 -21.68
C GLU A 121 -18.34 -11.80 -21.68
N GLY A 122 -17.92 -11.35 -20.51
CA GLY A 122 -16.83 -10.40 -20.37
C GLY A 122 -15.47 -11.06 -20.44
N TYR A 123 -14.55 -10.48 -21.22
CA TYR A 123 -13.15 -10.91 -21.29
C TYR A 123 -12.25 -9.78 -20.87
N GLY A 124 -11.57 -9.97 -19.75
CA GLY A 124 -10.61 -9.00 -19.21
C GLY A 124 -9.82 -9.58 -18.05
N ALA A 125 -8.60 -9.14 -17.94
CA ALA A 125 -7.68 -9.48 -16.84
C ALA A 125 -6.84 -8.24 -16.51
N ALA A 126 -6.06 -8.28 -15.44
CA ALA A 126 -5.10 -7.25 -15.13
C ALA A 126 -3.83 -7.84 -14.51
N SER A 127 -2.68 -7.32 -14.94
CA SER A 127 -1.44 -7.40 -14.19
C SER A 127 -1.48 -6.36 -13.08
N VAL A 128 -1.07 -6.73 -11.87
CA VAL A 128 -1.18 -5.84 -10.71
C VAL A 128 0.12 -5.81 -9.92
N GLY A 129 0.60 -4.59 -9.67
CA GLY A 129 1.67 -4.32 -8.72
C GLY A 129 1.14 -3.52 -7.54
N VAL A 130 1.45 -3.95 -6.33
CA VAL A 130 1.10 -3.26 -5.10
C VAL A 130 2.35 -3.05 -4.25
N ALA A 131 2.50 -1.84 -3.72
CA ALA A 131 3.55 -1.44 -2.80
C ALA A 131 2.94 -0.81 -1.57
N MET A 132 3.36 -1.24 -0.39
CA MET A 132 3.02 -0.62 0.90
C MET A 132 4.28 -0.09 1.55
N ILE A 133 4.21 1.14 2.03
CA ILE A 133 5.34 1.81 2.68
C ILE A 133 4.94 2.23 4.08
N ARG A 134 5.75 1.81 5.06
CA ARG A 134 5.65 2.24 6.45
C ARG A 134 7.05 2.51 6.98
N GLU A 135 7.30 3.76 7.37
CA GLU A 135 8.63 4.20 7.78
C GLU A 135 9.70 3.90 6.71
N ASN A 136 10.66 3.03 7.01
CA ASN A 136 11.73 2.61 6.11
C ASN A 136 11.50 1.22 5.49
N TRP A 137 10.27 0.66 5.63
CA TRP A 137 9.94 -0.65 5.10
C TRP A 137 9.08 -0.53 3.85
N LEU A 138 9.47 -1.26 2.82
CA LEU A 138 8.71 -1.48 1.60
C LEU A 138 8.25 -2.94 1.59
N PHE A 139 6.94 -3.14 1.59
CA PHE A 139 6.29 -4.43 1.33
C PHE A 139 5.67 -4.37 -0.05
N TYR A 140 5.84 -5.40 -0.86
CA TYR A 140 5.28 -5.41 -2.20
C TYR A 140 4.85 -6.80 -2.64
N ALA A 141 3.94 -6.82 -3.60
CA ALA A 141 3.56 -8.02 -4.34
C ALA A 141 3.23 -7.65 -5.79
N VAL A 142 3.55 -8.54 -6.72
CA VAL A 142 3.33 -8.34 -8.15
C VAL A 142 2.77 -9.60 -8.76
N VAL A 143 1.78 -9.45 -9.63
CA VAL A 143 1.21 -10.52 -10.45
C VAL A 143 1.14 -10.01 -11.89
N GLY A 144 1.70 -10.77 -12.82
CA GLY A 144 1.76 -10.40 -14.24
C GLY A 144 2.96 -9.53 -14.58
N ASN A 145 2.83 -8.69 -15.61
CA ASN A 145 3.93 -7.94 -16.25
C ASN A 145 4.11 -6.52 -15.70
N VAL A 146 3.87 -6.29 -14.41
CA VAL A 146 4.17 -5.02 -13.74
C VAL A 146 5.57 -5.10 -13.13
N LYS A 147 6.35 -4.03 -13.27
CA LYS A 147 7.69 -3.93 -12.67
C LYS A 147 7.69 -2.93 -11.52
N LEU A 148 8.28 -3.33 -10.40
CA LEU A 148 8.60 -2.47 -9.28
C LEU A 148 10.11 -2.25 -9.21
N CYS A 149 10.50 -0.98 -9.15
CA CYS A 149 11.90 -0.59 -9.02
C CYS A 149 12.06 0.37 -7.85
N VAL A 150 13.23 0.34 -7.22
CA VAL A 150 13.64 1.32 -6.21
C VAL A 150 14.76 2.17 -6.78
N PHE A 151 14.58 3.50 -6.78
CA PHE A 151 15.65 4.43 -7.11
C PHE A 151 16.49 4.70 -5.88
N ARG A 152 17.77 4.35 -5.93
CA ARG A 152 18.70 4.53 -4.82
C ARG A 152 20.10 4.85 -5.33
N ASN A 153 20.73 5.87 -4.74
CA ASN A 153 22.12 6.28 -5.06
C ASN A 153 22.34 6.61 -6.55
N GLY A 154 21.34 7.11 -7.25
CA GLY A 154 21.44 7.41 -8.68
C GLY A 154 21.01 6.27 -9.60
N ASP A 155 20.76 5.08 -9.07
CA ASP A 155 20.44 3.88 -9.85
C ASP A 155 18.99 3.44 -9.65
N LEU A 156 18.39 2.90 -10.70
CA LEU A 156 17.07 2.26 -10.68
C LEU A 156 17.24 0.75 -10.52
N VAL A 157 16.94 0.24 -9.33
CA VAL A 157 17.11 -1.16 -8.97
C VAL A 157 15.77 -1.88 -9.06
N PRO A 158 15.60 -2.87 -9.97
CA PRO A 158 14.39 -3.67 -10.02
C PRO A 158 14.31 -4.56 -8.78
N VAL A 159 13.17 -4.56 -8.10
CA VAL A 159 12.93 -5.40 -6.91
C VAL A 159 11.89 -6.49 -7.17
N SER A 160 11.07 -6.34 -8.24
CA SER A 160 10.18 -7.40 -8.70
C SER A 160 10.76 -8.10 -9.93
N ALA A 161 10.57 -9.44 -10.00
CA ALA A 161 10.74 -10.17 -11.24
C ALA A 161 9.49 -9.96 -12.11
N GLY A 162 9.67 -9.57 -13.38
CA GLY A 162 8.56 -9.56 -14.33
C GLY A 162 8.19 -11.01 -14.69
N HIS A 163 6.90 -11.33 -14.66
CA HIS A 163 6.38 -12.59 -15.15
C HIS A 163 5.71 -12.36 -16.50
N THR A 164 6.38 -12.74 -17.58
CA THR A 164 5.81 -12.76 -18.94
C THR A 164 5.62 -14.21 -19.37
N LEU A 165 4.64 -14.45 -20.24
CA LEU A 165 4.39 -15.79 -20.79
C LEU A 165 5.55 -16.31 -21.65
N ASP A 166 6.47 -15.43 -22.05
CA ASP A 166 7.65 -15.76 -22.85
C ASP A 166 8.76 -16.49 -22.06
N VAL A 167 8.58 -16.66 -20.77
CA VAL A 167 9.56 -17.28 -19.84
C VAL A 167 9.08 -18.67 -19.37
N LEU A 168 7.94 -19.13 -19.85
CA LEU A 168 7.41 -20.48 -19.67
C LEU A 168 7.67 -21.34 -20.88
#